data_39615b0348239db69267a391d9c37216
#
_entry.id   39615b0348239db69267a391d9c37216
#
_cell.length_a   1.000
_cell.length_b   1.000
_cell.length_c   1.000
_cell.angle_alpha   90.00
_cell.angle_beta   90.00
_cell.angle_gamma   90.00
#
_symmetry.space_group_name_H-M   'P 1'
#
loop_
_entity.id
_entity.type
_entity.pdbx_description
1 polymer ?
#
loop_
_entity_poly.entity_id
_entity_poly.type
_entity_poly.pdbx_seq_one_letter_code
_entity_poly.pdbx_strand_id
1 'polypeptide(L)'
;MNSNQIYNDEPDEVIALAKKEIDEYLKNKRRDFTFSIEVKGTNFQLDVLETMKRIPYGETWSYSKLAKESGHETAVRAVSTVCKNNQLPIVIPCHRVIKANGDIGNYNGGVMIKEMLIEQEKKPSI
;
A
#
# COMPACT_ATOMS: atom_id res chain seq x y z
N MET A 1 -5.17 12.77 -20.13
CA MET A 1 -4.96 12.31 -19.87
C MET A 1 -4.53 11.94 -19.74
N ASN A 2 -4.57 11.63 -19.58
CA ASN A 2 -4.31 11.00 -19.31
C ASN A 2 -4.15 10.35 -19.16
N SER A 3 -4.28 9.97 -18.97
CA SER A 3 -4.23 9.22 -18.71
C SER A 3 -4.29 8.55 -18.77
N ASN A 4 -4.42 8.33 -18.93
CA ASN A 4 -4.56 7.63 -18.95
C ASN A 4 -4.53 6.75 -19.17
N GLN A 5 -4.14 6.01 -18.87
CA GLN A 5 -4.18 5.10 -19.08
C GLN A 5 -4.77 4.17 -18.77
N ILE A 6 -4.52 4.06 -18.02
CA ILE A 6 -5.65 3.35 -17.66
C ILE A 6 -6.53 3.34 -18.72
N TYR A 7 -6.27 3.87 -19.39
CA TYR A 7 -6.76 4.40 -20.26
C TYR A 7 -7.56 3.82 -21.22
N ASN A 8 -7.31 2.65 -21.60
CA ASN A 8 -8.06 1.88 -22.57
C ASN A 8 -9.20 1.12 -21.93
N ASP A 9 -9.17 1.04 -20.60
CA ASP A 9 -10.22 0.34 -19.87
C ASP A 9 -11.28 1.32 -19.43
N GLU A 10 -12.53 0.88 -19.51
CA GLU A 10 -13.62 1.67 -19.00
C GLU A 10 -13.46 1.88 -17.50
N PRO A 11 -13.61 3.12 -17.00
CA PRO A 11 -13.49 3.37 -15.57
C PRO A 11 -14.40 2.47 -14.72
N ASP A 12 -15.61 2.20 -15.20
CA ASP A 12 -16.53 1.35 -14.47
C ASP A 12 -16.01 -0.08 -14.36
N GLU A 13 -15.33 -0.58 -15.40
CA GLU A 13 -14.75 -1.91 -15.37
C GLU A 13 -13.60 -1.99 -14.39
N VAL A 14 -12.76 -0.96 -14.34
CA VAL A 14 -11.66 -0.91 -13.40
C VAL A 14 -12.18 -0.85 -11.97
N ILE A 15 -13.19 -0.04 -11.72
CA ILE A 15 -13.78 0.08 -10.38
C ILE A 15 -14.41 -1.25 -9.95
N ALA A 16 -15.12 -1.90 -10.85
CA ALA A 16 -15.74 -3.19 -10.56
C ALA A 16 -14.69 -4.25 -10.21
N LEU A 17 -13.60 -4.28 -10.99
CA LEU A 17 -12.51 -5.22 -10.73
C LEU A 17 -11.83 -4.90 -9.40
N ALA A 18 -11.58 -3.63 -9.11
CA ALA A 18 -10.96 -3.22 -7.86
C ALA A 18 -11.83 -3.65 -6.66
N LYS A 19 -13.14 -3.40 -6.72
CA LYS A 19 -14.04 -3.81 -5.65
C LYS A 19 -14.02 -5.31 -5.44
N LYS A 20 -14.05 -6.07 -6.53
CA LYS A 20 -14.02 -7.53 -6.46
C LYS A 20 -12.73 -8.01 -5.81
N GLU A 21 -11.60 -7.49 -6.26
CA GLU A 21 -10.30 -7.96 -5.77
C GLU A 21 -10.05 -7.55 -4.33
N ILE A 22 -10.47 -6.35 -3.94
CA ILE A 22 -10.34 -5.90 -2.57
C ILE A 22 -11.21 -6.77 -1.65
N ASP A 23 -12.44 -7.09 -2.09
CA ASP A 23 -13.31 -7.97 -1.34
C ASP A 23 -12.68 -9.36 -1.16
N GLU A 24 -12.10 -9.89 -2.22
CA GLU A 24 -11.40 -11.18 -2.16
C GLU A 24 -10.21 -11.13 -1.21
N TYR A 25 -9.46 -10.02 -1.23
CA TYR A 25 -8.35 -9.83 -0.31
C TYR A 25 -8.84 -9.82 1.14
N LEU A 26 -9.90 -9.07 1.41
CA LEU A 26 -10.46 -8.97 2.77
C LEU A 26 -11.02 -10.30 3.27
N LYS A 27 -11.40 -11.18 2.36
CA LYS A 27 -11.88 -12.53 2.71
C LYS A 27 -10.75 -13.55 2.73
N ASN A 28 -9.51 -13.10 2.63
CA ASN A 28 -8.31 -13.94 2.63
C ASN A 28 -8.25 -14.90 1.45
N LYS A 29 -8.82 -14.50 0.32
CA LYS A 29 -8.85 -15.31 -0.90
C LYS A 29 -7.91 -14.79 -1.98
N ARG A 30 -7.23 -13.70 -1.74
CA ARG A 30 -6.34 -13.05 -2.70
C ARG A 30 -5.22 -12.33 -1.98
N ARG A 31 -4.02 -12.36 -2.55
CA ARG A 31 -2.85 -11.67 -2.01
C ARG A 31 -2.40 -10.49 -2.87
N ASP A 32 -2.64 -10.57 -4.18
CA ASP A 32 -2.16 -9.57 -5.14
C ASP A 32 -3.33 -8.97 -5.90
N PHE A 33 -3.08 -7.82 -6.51
CA PHE A 33 -4.09 -7.12 -7.29
C PHE A 33 -3.67 -7.08 -8.75
N THR A 34 -4.62 -7.25 -9.65
CA THR A 34 -4.35 -7.30 -11.09
C THR A 34 -4.75 -6.03 -11.84
N PHE A 35 -5.53 -5.16 -11.19
CA PHE A 35 -5.90 -3.90 -11.82
C PHE A 35 -4.79 -2.87 -11.65
N SER A 36 -4.74 -1.92 -12.56
CA SER A 36 -3.77 -0.83 -12.50
C SER A 36 -4.49 0.49 -12.34
N ILE A 37 -3.96 1.32 -11.45
CA ILE A 37 -4.46 2.68 -11.27
C ILE A 37 -3.25 3.60 -11.30
N GLU A 38 -3.35 4.66 -12.07
CA GLU A 38 -2.29 5.66 -12.12
C GLU A 38 -2.27 6.44 -10.81
N VAL A 39 -1.09 6.55 -10.21
CA VAL A 39 -0.89 7.33 -9.00
C VAL A 39 -0.06 8.55 -9.35
N LYS A 40 -0.53 9.72 -8.95
CA LYS A 40 0.17 10.97 -9.23
C LYS A 40 0.81 11.53 -7.97
N GLY A 41 1.91 12.22 -8.14
CA GLY A 41 2.61 12.85 -7.04
C GLY A 41 3.98 13.33 -7.49
N THR A 42 4.74 13.84 -6.54
CA THR A 42 6.13 14.23 -6.79
C THR A 42 6.97 12.99 -7.03
N ASN A 43 8.18 13.18 -7.59
CA ASN A 43 9.09 12.06 -7.79
C ASN A 43 9.39 11.36 -6.47
N PHE A 44 9.56 12.12 -5.39
CA PHE A 44 9.79 11.56 -4.07
C PHE A 44 8.61 10.67 -3.63
N GLN A 45 7.40 11.19 -3.75
CA GLN A 45 6.19 10.43 -3.37
C GLN A 45 6.06 9.16 -4.19
N LEU A 46 6.30 9.24 -5.49
CA LEU A 46 6.19 8.07 -6.35
C LEU A 46 7.25 7.02 -6.02
N ASP A 47 8.47 7.45 -5.71
CA ASP A 47 9.53 6.52 -5.30
C ASP A 47 9.09 5.72 -4.07
N VAL A 48 8.54 6.41 -3.08
CA VAL A 48 8.11 5.78 -1.84
C VAL A 48 6.93 4.83 -2.10
N LEU A 49 5.93 5.28 -2.86
CA LEU A 49 4.75 4.47 -3.13
C LEU A 49 5.11 3.22 -3.94
N GLU A 50 5.95 3.36 -4.95
CA GLU A 50 6.38 2.21 -5.74
C GLU A 50 7.19 1.21 -4.93
N THR A 51 8.05 1.72 -4.04
CA THR A 51 8.84 0.86 -3.16
C THR A 51 7.92 0.11 -2.19
N MET A 52 6.91 0.80 -1.68
CA MET A 52 5.96 0.21 -0.74
C MET A 52 5.24 -0.99 -1.34
N LYS A 53 4.93 -0.93 -2.65
CA LYS A 53 4.30 -2.05 -3.34
C LYS A 53 5.16 -3.31 -3.36
N ARG A 54 6.46 -3.18 -3.13
CA ARG A 54 7.37 -4.32 -3.14
C ARG A 54 7.44 -5.04 -1.80
N ILE A 55 6.81 -4.50 -0.76
CA ILE A 55 6.78 -5.18 0.54
C ILE A 55 5.94 -6.44 0.39
N PRO A 56 6.53 -7.62 0.63
CA PRO A 56 5.80 -8.86 0.42
C PRO A 56 4.60 -9.02 1.34
N TYR A 57 3.60 -9.69 0.85
CA TYR A 57 2.43 -10.06 1.65
C TYR A 57 2.89 -10.83 2.89
N GLY A 58 2.38 -10.47 4.04
CA GLY A 58 2.73 -11.13 5.29
C GLY A 58 3.98 -10.58 5.98
N GLU A 59 4.67 -9.63 5.36
CA GLU A 59 5.86 -9.02 5.95
C GLU A 59 5.59 -7.58 6.34
N THR A 60 6.40 -7.08 7.26
CA THR A 60 6.37 -5.67 7.63
C THR A 60 7.77 -5.08 7.53
N TRP A 61 7.85 -3.84 7.09
CA TRP A 61 9.10 -3.08 7.05
C TRP A 61 8.97 -1.89 8.00
N SER A 62 10.10 -1.47 8.57
CA SER A 62 10.12 -0.22 9.31
C SER A 62 10.08 0.96 8.35
N TYR A 63 9.69 2.13 8.85
CA TYR A 63 9.77 3.36 8.05
C TYR A 63 11.21 3.62 7.60
N SER A 64 12.20 3.29 8.45
CA SER A 64 13.60 3.46 8.09
C SER A 64 13.99 2.55 6.92
N LYS A 65 13.54 1.31 6.93
CA LYS A 65 13.83 0.40 5.82
C LYS A 65 13.16 0.87 4.54
N LEU A 66 11.91 1.32 4.63
CA LEU A 66 11.22 1.84 3.46
C LEU A 66 11.95 3.04 2.89
N ALA A 67 12.41 3.96 3.74
CA ALA A 67 13.18 5.12 3.31
C ALA A 67 14.45 4.70 2.58
N LYS A 68 15.17 3.75 3.15
CA LYS A 68 16.42 3.26 2.55
C LYS A 68 16.16 2.60 1.19
N GLU A 69 15.16 1.72 1.13
CA GLU A 69 14.85 0.98 -0.09
C GLU A 69 14.31 1.90 -1.19
N SER A 70 13.70 3.03 -0.82
CA SER A 70 13.18 3.98 -1.80
C SER A 70 14.26 4.97 -2.29
N GLY A 71 15.47 4.88 -1.75
CA GLY A 71 16.56 5.77 -2.14
C GLY A 71 16.59 7.09 -1.37
N HIS A 72 15.87 7.18 -0.25
CA HIS A 72 15.75 8.41 0.54
C HIS A 72 16.04 8.13 2.01
N GLU A 73 17.15 7.48 2.28
CA GLU A 73 17.49 6.95 3.60
C GLU A 73 17.40 7.97 4.73
N THR A 74 17.75 9.23 4.47
CA THR A 74 17.74 10.26 5.50
C THR A 74 16.40 10.95 5.66
N ALA A 75 15.40 10.60 4.86
CA ALA A 75 14.12 11.29 4.82
C ALA A 75 13.00 10.47 5.48
N VAL A 76 13.30 9.80 6.60
CA VAL A 76 12.34 8.88 7.25
C VAL A 76 11.03 9.58 7.60
N ARG A 77 11.10 10.79 8.13
CA ARG A 77 9.88 11.53 8.49
C ARG A 77 9.02 11.85 7.28
N ALA A 78 9.65 12.30 6.19
CA ALA A 78 8.91 12.60 4.96
C ALA A 78 8.31 11.34 4.36
N VAL A 79 9.03 10.22 4.43
CA VAL A 79 8.52 8.92 3.99
C VAL A 79 7.29 8.51 4.82
N SER A 80 7.36 8.72 6.12
CA SER A 80 6.23 8.44 7.01
C SER A 80 5.00 9.26 6.61
N THR A 81 5.20 10.52 6.22
CA THR A 81 4.12 11.39 5.77
C THR A 81 3.48 10.86 4.49
N VAL A 82 4.29 10.34 3.55
CA VAL A 82 3.77 9.72 2.34
C VAL A 82 2.88 8.52 2.68
N CYS A 83 3.33 7.68 3.62
CA CYS A 83 2.52 6.54 4.06
C CYS A 83 1.20 7.00 4.66
N LYS A 84 1.23 8.02 5.50
CA LYS A 84 0.04 8.55 6.16
C LYS A 84 -0.98 9.08 5.15
N ASN A 85 -0.50 9.68 4.07
CA ASN A 85 -1.36 10.30 3.06
C ASN A 85 -1.66 9.40 1.87
N ASN A 86 -1.34 8.12 1.96
CA ASN A 86 -1.63 7.16 0.90
C ASN A 86 -3.14 7.13 0.63
N GLN A 87 -3.50 7.38 -0.63
CA GLN A 87 -4.91 7.45 -1.04
C GLN A 87 -5.46 6.10 -1.52
N LEU A 88 -4.61 5.09 -1.59
CA LEU A 88 -5.00 3.75 -2.03
C LEU A 88 -4.58 2.70 -1.00
N PRO A 89 -5.04 2.82 0.25
CA PRO A 89 -4.68 1.83 1.27
C PRO A 89 -5.13 0.43 0.83
N ILE A 90 -4.41 -0.57 1.31
CA ILE A 90 -4.58 -1.98 0.93
C ILE A 90 -3.90 -2.28 -0.41
N VAL A 91 -4.23 -1.56 -1.46
CA VAL A 91 -3.63 -1.76 -2.79
C VAL A 91 -2.16 -1.34 -2.75
N ILE A 92 -1.89 -0.16 -2.20
CA ILE A 92 -0.52 0.25 -1.88
C ILE A 92 -0.40 -0.01 -0.38
N PRO A 93 0.35 -1.04 0.02
CA PRO A 93 0.22 -1.62 1.35
C PRO A 93 0.90 -0.85 2.47
N CYS A 94 0.45 0.36 2.74
CA CYS A 94 1.01 1.16 3.83
C CYS A 94 0.76 0.52 5.19
N HIS A 95 -0.16 -0.43 5.30
CA HIS A 95 -0.36 -1.18 6.54
C HIS A 95 0.84 -2.07 6.86
N ARG A 96 1.69 -2.38 5.89
CA ARG A 96 2.90 -3.20 6.09
C ARG A 96 4.09 -2.39 6.57
N VAL A 97 3.91 -1.09 6.83
CA VAL A 97 5.00 -0.22 7.31
C VAL A 97 4.74 0.14 8.77
N ILE A 98 5.70 -0.18 9.63
CA ILE A 98 5.58 0.03 11.08
C ILE A 98 6.79 0.79 11.60
N LYS A 99 6.76 1.19 12.88
CA LYS A 99 7.88 1.87 13.49
C LYS A 99 9.04 0.91 13.72
N ALA A 100 10.25 1.45 13.76
CA ALA A 100 11.46 0.64 13.95
C ALA A 100 11.44 -0.14 15.27
N ASN A 101 10.76 0.38 16.30
CA ASN A 101 10.65 -0.31 17.58
C ASN A 101 9.54 -1.37 17.61
N GLY A 102 8.87 -1.61 16.49
CA GLY A 102 7.80 -2.59 16.40
C GLY A 102 6.40 -2.04 16.62
N ASP A 103 6.27 -0.78 17.04
CA ASP A 103 4.94 -0.18 17.18
C ASP A 103 4.27 -0.03 15.83
N ILE A 104 2.94 -0.17 15.83
CA ILE A 104 2.16 -0.15 14.60
C ILE A 104 2.29 1.17 13.84
N GLY A 105 2.32 2.30 14.53
CA GLY A 105 2.35 3.60 13.88
C GLY A 105 0.98 4.02 13.39
N ASN A 106 0.96 5.11 12.64
CA ASN A 106 -0.29 5.69 12.13
C ASN A 106 -0.79 4.96 10.89
N TYR A 107 -2.09 5.06 10.65
CA TYR A 107 -2.69 4.51 9.45
C TYR A 107 -3.91 5.36 9.07
N ASN A 108 -4.09 5.59 7.79
CA ASN A 108 -5.16 6.44 7.31
C ASN A 108 -6.55 5.92 7.66
N GLY A 109 -6.73 4.61 7.72
CA GLY A 109 -7.98 3.99 8.13
C GLY A 109 -8.12 3.77 9.64
N GLY A 110 -7.11 4.15 10.43
CA GLY A 110 -7.09 3.93 11.86
C GLY A 110 -6.22 2.77 12.28
N VAL A 111 -5.67 2.86 13.47
CA VAL A 111 -4.73 1.87 14.00
C VAL A 111 -5.35 0.48 14.09
N MET A 112 -6.62 0.40 14.49
CA MET A 112 -7.30 -0.90 14.61
C MET A 112 -7.39 -1.61 13.26
N ILE A 113 -7.70 -0.87 12.21
CA ILE A 113 -7.77 -1.44 10.87
C ILE A 113 -6.40 -1.93 10.42
N LYS A 114 -5.36 -1.15 10.70
CA LYS A 114 -3.99 -1.52 10.38
C LYS A 114 -3.61 -2.84 11.06
N GLU A 115 -3.92 -2.96 12.36
CA GLU A 115 -3.65 -4.19 13.10
C GLU A 115 -4.38 -5.38 12.50
N MET A 116 -5.65 -5.20 12.13
CA MET A 116 -6.44 -6.27 11.53
C MET A 116 -5.83 -6.76 10.21
N LEU A 117 -5.38 -5.83 9.37
CA LEU A 117 -4.78 -6.19 8.10
C LEU A 117 -3.47 -6.93 8.28
N ILE A 118 -2.62 -6.48 9.21
CA ILE A 118 -1.37 -7.15 9.51
C ILE A 118 -1.63 -8.57 10.01
N GLU A 119 -2.57 -8.73 10.92
CA GLU A 119 -2.90 -10.03 11.47
C GLU A 119 -3.49 -10.95 10.41
N GLN A 120 -4.34 -10.42 9.55
CA GLN A 120 -4.91 -11.21 8.45
C GLN A 120 -3.82 -11.77 7.55
N GLU A 121 -2.81 -10.96 7.25
CA GLU A 121 -1.74 -11.39 6.35
C GLU A 121 -0.81 -12.42 6.96
N LYS A 122 -0.83 -12.58 8.29
CA LYS A 122 -0.05 -13.62 8.95
C LYS A 122 -0.73 -14.97 8.93
N LYS A 123 -2.02 -15.00 8.62
CA LYS A 123 -2.78 -16.24 8.60
C LYS A 123 -2.55 -16.99 7.29
N PRO A 124 -2.59 -18.32 7.32
CA PRO A 124 -2.49 -19.08 6.06
C PRO A 124 -3.64 -18.69 5.14
N SER A 125 -3.35 -18.51 3.87
CA SER A 125 -4.43 -18.29 2.92
C SER A 125 -5.05 -19.61 2.53
N ILE A 126 -6.21 -19.49 1.99
CA ILE A 126 -7.00 -20.65 1.55
C ILE A 126 -6.41 -21.27 0.31
#